data_41f07e28b90fde33103afd53fff0c018
#
_entry.id   41f07e28b90fde33103afd53fff0c018
#
_cell.length_a   1.000
_cell.length_b   1.000
_cell.length_c   1.000
_cell.angle_alpha   90.00
_cell.angle_beta   90.00
_cell.angle_gamma   90.00
#
_symmetry.space_group_name_H-M   'P 1'
#
loop_
_entity.id
_entity.type
_entity.pdbx_description
1 polymer ?
#
loop_
_entity_poly.entity_id
_entity_poly.type
_entity_poly.pdbx_seq_one_letter_code
_entity_poly.pdbx_strand_id
1 'polypeptide(L)'
;MIPVPTFTGAFEALWKGKPIKCLSSGQEYRLTRPCVAVVDPFAAYAIETIRDTTLPYPGGPLHMVAWMTTPAGACIRLFGPKEMGGTGLSGRLSMKTARYGTEEEVMPLIASFTPEHTGEAVSIPGVPTMYDYEYYPQEAAISASIFEEIGKIYLSQLEGAFFVTTSPYEQDALDTVRQWLGEGNIYPIGPLSWRKDETAPEVAAGDEALTIAATTFLDKMKESHGEKSVVFISFGTVFWPVEEDKIWAAIEEFLVNNVPVIFAHPSPFKKPISGEELRIFRDSPIAMELQWAPQETILMHPATGWFISHGGWNSTQEAFLYRVPQIFWPYAADQPYNAALVSQVHKAGFELINIRTGQHGTRSPYRSRDLPESEQPTFTVDAVKKEIRELVVKLKGDEGLAVRKNYERLGEAISKSWDKDGEARKTMERFLKKYID
;
A
#
# COMPACT_ATOMS: atom_id res chain seq x y z
N MET A 1 -5.18 -4.73 19.52
CA MET A 1 -4.81 -3.39 20.04
C MET A 1 -4.18 -3.54 21.41
N ILE A 2 -2.97 -2.97 21.62
CA ILE A 2 -2.38 -2.88 22.97
C ILE A 2 -3.23 -1.86 23.74
N PRO A 3 -3.78 -2.21 24.91
CA PRO A 3 -4.55 -1.24 25.68
C PRO A 3 -3.73 0.00 26.00
N VAL A 4 -4.28 1.19 25.75
CA VAL A 4 -3.64 2.50 26.04
C VAL A 4 -3.03 2.57 27.45
N PRO A 5 -3.72 2.08 28.51
CA PRO A 5 -3.13 2.05 29.85
C PRO A 5 -1.84 1.24 29.97
N THR A 6 -1.70 0.15 29.20
CA THR A 6 -0.48 -0.68 29.22
C THR A 6 0.69 0.05 28.59
N PHE A 7 0.47 0.76 27.47
CA PHE A 7 1.49 1.60 26.85
C PHE A 7 1.93 2.73 27.79
N THR A 8 0.96 3.46 28.37
CA THR A 8 1.24 4.56 29.31
C THR A 8 2.15 4.13 30.46
N GLY A 9 1.79 3.03 31.14
CA GLY A 9 2.59 2.53 32.26
C GLY A 9 3.99 2.09 31.85
N ALA A 10 4.14 1.44 30.71
CA ALA A 10 5.44 1.01 30.18
C ALA A 10 6.30 2.22 29.78
N PHE A 11 5.72 3.20 29.08
CA PHE A 11 6.44 4.39 28.65
C PHE A 11 6.88 5.27 29.84
N GLU A 12 6.03 5.46 30.84
CA GLU A 12 6.41 6.16 32.07
C GLU A 12 7.54 5.46 32.82
N ALA A 13 7.51 4.13 32.90
CA ALA A 13 8.61 3.36 33.50
C ALA A 13 9.91 3.57 32.76
N LEU A 14 9.87 3.48 31.41
CA LEU A 14 11.01 3.75 30.54
C LEU A 14 11.60 5.15 30.78
N TRP A 15 10.74 6.16 30.75
CA TRP A 15 11.16 7.55 30.92
C TRP A 15 11.78 7.83 32.30
N LYS A 16 11.27 7.17 33.34
CA LYS A 16 11.77 7.26 34.72
C LYS A 16 12.99 6.36 34.99
N GLY A 17 13.49 5.64 33.96
CA GLY A 17 14.64 4.70 34.09
C GLY A 17 14.33 3.46 34.94
N LYS A 18 13.05 3.11 35.08
CA LYS A 18 12.63 1.91 35.79
C LYS A 18 12.64 0.70 34.86
N PRO A 19 12.81 -0.53 35.39
CA PRO A 19 12.69 -1.73 34.59
C PRO A 19 11.30 -1.86 33.96
N ILE A 20 11.25 -2.33 32.73
CA ILE A 20 10.02 -2.67 32.00
C ILE A 20 9.93 -4.20 31.91
N LYS A 21 8.83 -4.76 32.35
CA LYS A 21 8.57 -6.20 32.28
C LYS A 21 7.79 -6.52 30.99
N CYS A 22 8.34 -7.41 30.16
CA CYS A 22 7.64 -7.96 29.03
C CYS A 22 6.48 -8.85 29.50
N LEU A 23 5.26 -8.56 29.02
CA LEU A 23 4.06 -9.28 29.46
C LEU A 23 4.01 -10.74 28.99
N SER A 24 4.56 -11.04 27.81
CA SER A 24 4.56 -12.38 27.22
C SER A 24 5.67 -13.27 27.78
N SER A 25 6.90 -12.75 27.94
CA SER A 25 8.04 -13.53 28.40
C SER A 25 8.30 -13.43 29.91
N GLY A 26 7.75 -12.42 30.58
CA GLY A 26 8.05 -12.09 31.97
C GLY A 26 9.44 -11.48 32.19
N GLN A 27 10.25 -11.32 31.15
CA GLN A 27 11.62 -10.79 31.22
C GLN A 27 11.60 -9.29 31.53
N GLU A 28 12.51 -8.86 32.40
CA GLU A 28 12.72 -7.44 32.71
C GLU A 28 13.84 -6.84 31.85
N TYR A 29 13.60 -5.63 31.36
CA TYR A 29 14.54 -4.85 30.59
C TYR A 29 14.81 -3.50 31.26
N ARG A 30 16.07 -3.12 31.35
CA ARG A 30 16.49 -1.76 31.69
C ARG A 30 17.02 -1.10 30.44
N LEU A 31 16.33 -0.08 29.98
CA LEU A 31 16.64 0.63 28.73
C LEU A 31 17.01 2.07 29.05
N THR A 32 17.82 2.66 28.19
CA THR A 32 18.12 4.11 28.22
C THR A 32 16.88 4.90 27.81
N ARG A 33 16.78 6.16 28.28
CA ARG A 33 15.72 7.05 27.82
C ARG A 33 15.83 7.26 26.31
N PRO A 34 14.70 7.23 25.59
CA PRO A 34 14.70 7.56 24.17
C PRO A 34 15.02 9.06 23.97
N CYS A 35 15.72 9.38 22.89
CA CYS A 35 15.99 10.76 22.45
C CYS A 35 14.99 11.24 21.40
N VAL A 36 14.33 10.30 20.70
CA VAL A 36 13.28 10.57 19.72
C VAL A 36 12.28 9.41 19.69
N ALA A 37 11.03 9.71 19.40
CA ALA A 37 9.99 8.70 19.15
C ALA A 37 9.58 8.76 17.67
N VAL A 38 9.56 7.60 17.02
CA VAL A 38 8.99 7.43 15.68
C VAL A 38 7.63 6.77 15.85
N VAL A 39 6.58 7.45 15.43
CA VAL A 39 5.19 7.05 15.71
C VAL A 39 4.47 6.70 14.42
N ASP A 40 3.85 5.52 14.39
CA ASP A 40 2.99 5.07 13.31
C ASP A 40 1.58 5.68 13.44
N PRO A 41 0.84 5.98 12.36
CA PRO A 41 -0.53 6.52 12.42
C PRO A 41 -1.49 5.67 13.27
N PHE A 42 -1.36 4.35 13.22
CA PHE A 42 -2.18 3.44 14.05
C PHE A 42 -1.80 3.46 15.54
N ALA A 43 -0.66 4.07 15.88
CA ALA A 43 -0.20 4.30 17.24
C ALA A 43 -0.37 5.78 17.67
N ALA A 44 -1.17 6.57 16.99
CA ALA A 44 -1.39 7.99 17.29
C ALA A 44 -1.81 8.24 18.75
N TYR A 45 -2.48 7.28 19.40
CA TYR A 45 -2.79 7.32 20.83
C TYR A 45 -1.57 7.47 21.75
N ALA A 46 -0.38 7.11 21.27
CA ALA A 46 0.86 7.21 22.04
C ALA A 46 1.36 8.67 22.17
N ILE A 47 1.02 9.53 21.22
CA ILE A 47 1.54 10.90 21.12
C ILE A 47 1.30 11.70 22.40
N GLU A 48 0.09 11.64 22.93
CA GLU A 48 -0.26 12.35 24.17
C GLU A 48 0.49 11.82 25.37
N THR A 49 0.49 10.50 25.53
CA THR A 49 1.24 9.86 26.62
C THR A 49 2.72 10.25 26.58
N ILE A 50 3.33 10.25 25.42
CA ILE A 50 4.73 10.64 25.24
C ILE A 50 4.91 12.12 25.65
N ARG A 51 4.06 13.00 25.14
CA ARG A 51 4.12 14.43 25.42
C ARG A 51 3.93 14.74 26.90
N ASP A 52 2.84 14.26 27.48
CA ASP A 52 2.47 14.54 28.86
C ASP A 52 3.48 13.97 29.87
N THR A 53 4.02 12.79 29.55
CA THR A 53 5.07 12.17 30.38
C THR A 53 6.39 12.93 30.31
N THR A 54 6.75 13.50 29.16
CA THR A 54 8.09 14.08 28.94
C THR A 54 8.15 15.58 29.13
N LEU A 55 7.04 16.31 28.94
CA LEU A 55 6.94 17.77 29.07
C LEU A 55 7.44 18.35 30.42
N PRO A 56 7.19 17.71 31.58
CA PRO A 56 7.63 18.24 32.87
C PRO A 56 9.15 18.14 33.12
N TYR A 57 9.89 17.49 32.24
CA TYR A 57 11.33 17.26 32.45
C TYR A 57 12.19 18.30 31.73
N PRO A 58 13.40 18.60 32.27
CA PRO A 58 14.35 19.47 31.59
C PRO A 58 14.72 18.92 30.20
N GLY A 59 14.69 19.78 29.20
CA GLY A 59 14.92 19.43 27.80
C GLY A 59 13.62 19.41 26.95
N GLY A 60 12.46 19.71 27.57
CA GLY A 60 11.17 19.82 26.87
C GLY A 60 10.55 18.48 26.53
N PRO A 61 9.50 18.46 25.75
CA PRO A 61 8.90 17.21 25.31
C PRO A 61 9.85 16.45 24.39
N LEU A 62 9.78 15.11 24.45
CA LEU A 62 10.53 14.23 23.55
C LEU A 62 10.16 14.56 22.09
N HIS A 63 11.17 14.63 21.24
CA HIS A 63 10.97 14.78 19.80
C HIS A 63 10.16 13.62 19.23
N MET A 64 9.18 13.93 18.40
CA MET A 64 8.30 12.94 17.79
C MET A 64 8.25 13.14 16.27
N VAL A 65 8.47 12.06 15.54
CA VAL A 65 8.51 12.02 14.06
C VAL A 65 7.50 11.00 13.55
N ALA A 66 6.77 11.37 12.51
CA ALA A 66 5.81 10.49 11.86
C ALA A 66 6.49 9.33 11.11
N TRP A 67 5.86 8.17 11.13
CA TRP A 67 6.19 7.04 10.27
C TRP A 67 5.13 6.88 9.19
N MET A 68 5.41 7.38 7.99
CA MET A 68 4.46 7.31 6.87
C MET A 68 4.74 6.06 6.02
N THR A 69 3.88 5.07 6.16
CA THR A 69 3.95 3.79 5.43
C THR A 69 3.33 3.87 4.03
N THR A 70 3.01 5.07 3.56
CA THR A 70 2.43 5.36 2.25
C THR A 70 3.37 6.25 1.44
N PRO A 71 3.32 6.23 0.10
CA PRO A 71 4.02 7.19 -0.74
C PRO A 71 3.64 8.63 -0.43
N ALA A 72 4.53 9.57 -0.75
CA ALA A 72 4.34 10.99 -0.47
C ALA A 72 3.11 11.57 -1.19
N GLY A 73 2.88 11.20 -2.45
CA GLY A 73 1.71 11.68 -3.20
C GLY A 73 0.39 11.14 -2.66
N ALA A 74 0.37 9.89 -2.22
CA ALA A 74 -0.80 9.34 -1.53
C ALA A 74 -1.03 10.05 -0.17
N CYS A 75 0.04 10.38 0.57
CA CYS A 75 -0.05 11.18 1.78
C CYS A 75 -0.64 12.57 1.49
N ILE A 76 -0.21 13.25 0.42
CA ILE A 76 -0.82 14.53 -0.01
C ILE A 76 -2.30 14.33 -0.29
N ARG A 77 -2.68 13.30 -1.06
CA ARG A 77 -4.10 13.04 -1.38
C ARG A 77 -4.95 12.82 -0.14
N LEU A 78 -4.47 12.02 0.79
CA LEU A 78 -5.24 11.64 1.98
C LEU A 78 -5.28 12.74 3.05
N PHE A 79 -4.17 13.44 3.26
CA PHE A 79 -3.98 14.29 4.44
C PHE A 79 -3.63 15.74 4.09
N GLY A 80 -3.26 16.01 2.85
CA GLY A 80 -2.73 17.30 2.42
C GLY A 80 -3.81 18.37 2.21
N PRO A 81 -3.36 19.62 2.08
CA PRO A 81 -4.23 20.75 1.79
C PRO A 81 -4.84 20.66 0.38
N LYS A 82 -6.02 21.26 0.18
CA LYS A 82 -6.75 21.24 -1.10
C LYS A 82 -5.94 21.81 -2.26
N GLU A 83 -5.22 22.88 -2.02
CA GLU A 83 -4.37 23.55 -3.02
C GLU A 83 -3.22 22.68 -3.54
N MET A 84 -2.89 21.60 -2.82
CA MET A 84 -1.91 20.59 -3.24
C MET A 84 -2.55 19.30 -3.78
N GLY A 85 -3.88 19.28 -3.95
CA GLY A 85 -4.64 18.11 -4.41
C GLY A 85 -5.12 17.19 -3.30
N GLY A 86 -4.94 17.56 -2.04
CA GLY A 86 -5.42 16.81 -0.88
C GLY A 86 -6.92 16.97 -0.64
N THR A 87 -7.44 16.24 0.34
CA THR A 87 -8.83 16.34 0.79
C THR A 87 -9.12 17.65 1.56
N GLY A 88 -8.08 18.37 1.92
CA GLY A 88 -8.16 19.58 2.73
C GLY A 88 -8.23 19.27 4.21
N LEU A 89 -7.90 20.26 5.02
CA LEU A 89 -8.12 20.18 6.46
C LEU A 89 -9.62 20.28 6.70
N SER A 90 -10.24 19.21 7.16
CA SER A 90 -11.59 19.37 7.67
C SER A 90 -11.52 20.05 9.03
N GLY A 91 -12.06 21.26 9.13
CA GLY A 91 -12.33 21.89 10.41
C GLY A 91 -13.46 21.20 11.19
N ARG A 92 -13.93 20.04 10.73
CA ARG A 92 -15.08 19.31 11.27
C ARG A 92 -14.74 18.53 12.54
N LEU A 93 -13.53 17.98 12.63
CA LEU A 93 -13.07 17.30 13.85
C LEU A 93 -12.03 18.18 14.55
N SER A 94 -12.44 18.85 15.64
CA SER A 94 -11.47 19.60 16.44
C SER A 94 -10.52 18.61 17.13
N MET A 95 -9.27 19.01 17.32
CA MET A 95 -8.30 18.26 18.13
C MET A 95 -8.86 17.87 19.50
N LYS A 96 -9.65 18.78 20.11
CA LYS A 96 -10.30 18.56 21.40
C LYS A 96 -11.37 17.47 21.33
N THR A 97 -12.17 17.42 20.27
CA THR A 97 -13.24 16.42 20.10
C THR A 97 -12.65 15.05 19.75
N ALA A 98 -11.65 15.00 18.88
CA ALA A 98 -10.94 13.75 18.58
C ALA A 98 -10.19 13.18 19.80
N ARG A 99 -9.79 14.07 20.70
CA ARG A 99 -8.96 13.75 21.88
C ARG A 99 -9.78 13.32 23.09
N TYR A 100 -10.89 13.99 23.36
CA TYR A 100 -11.68 13.86 24.59
C TYR A 100 -13.15 13.52 24.33
N GLY A 101 -13.55 13.41 23.08
CA GLY A 101 -14.90 13.02 22.72
C GLY A 101 -15.17 11.56 23.09
N THR A 102 -16.38 11.30 23.57
CA THR A 102 -16.86 9.94 23.78
C THR A 102 -17.03 9.24 22.42
N GLU A 103 -17.07 7.91 22.41
CA GLU A 103 -17.36 7.15 21.20
C GLU A 103 -18.67 7.59 20.54
N GLU A 104 -19.68 7.94 21.34
CA GLU A 104 -20.97 8.48 20.89
C GLU A 104 -20.85 9.85 20.21
N GLU A 105 -19.88 10.68 20.58
CA GLU A 105 -19.63 12.00 19.96
C GLU A 105 -18.74 11.90 18.72
N VAL A 106 -17.76 11.00 18.73
CA VAL A 106 -16.75 10.87 17.68
C VAL A 106 -17.27 10.01 16.51
N MET A 107 -17.95 8.91 16.79
CA MET A 107 -18.41 7.97 15.74
C MET A 107 -19.41 8.58 14.75
N PRO A 108 -20.40 9.40 15.15
CA PRO A 108 -21.27 10.08 14.18
C PRO A 108 -20.52 11.08 13.30
N LEU A 109 -19.49 11.76 13.86
CA LEU A 109 -18.64 12.67 13.11
C LEU A 109 -17.80 11.89 12.09
N ILE A 110 -17.17 10.79 12.51
CA ILE A 110 -16.42 9.90 11.62
C ILE A 110 -17.33 9.31 10.53
N ALA A 111 -18.54 8.88 10.87
CA ALA A 111 -19.51 8.35 9.92
C ALA A 111 -20.01 9.43 8.92
N SER A 112 -19.97 10.71 9.30
CA SER A 112 -20.32 11.83 8.41
C SER A 112 -19.22 12.21 7.42
N PHE A 113 -18.01 11.66 7.59
CA PHE A 113 -16.89 11.83 6.66
C PHE A 113 -16.97 10.85 5.49
N THR A 114 -18.11 10.79 4.83
CA THR A 114 -18.13 10.24 3.49
C THR A 114 -17.35 11.20 2.57
N PRO A 115 -16.33 10.73 1.84
CA PRO A 115 -15.69 11.56 0.84
C PRO A 115 -16.77 12.12 -0.09
N GLU A 116 -16.82 13.45 -0.24
CA GLU A 116 -17.71 14.03 -1.24
C GLU A 116 -17.16 13.67 -2.62
N HIS A 117 -17.72 12.67 -3.25
CA HIS A 117 -17.39 12.27 -4.63
C HIS A 117 -18.10 13.19 -5.61
N THR A 118 -17.67 14.46 -5.61
CA THR A 118 -18.32 15.53 -6.38
C THR A 118 -18.05 15.45 -7.87
N GLY A 119 -16.98 14.77 -8.28
CA GLY A 119 -16.45 14.79 -9.63
C GLY A 119 -15.49 15.94 -9.88
N GLU A 120 -14.94 16.52 -8.82
CA GLU A 120 -13.89 17.52 -8.94
C GLU A 120 -12.61 16.89 -9.49
N ALA A 121 -11.98 17.59 -10.42
CA ALA A 121 -10.68 17.18 -10.95
C ALA A 121 -9.58 17.51 -9.95
N VAL A 122 -8.85 16.49 -9.54
CA VAL A 122 -7.79 16.56 -8.54
C VAL A 122 -6.44 16.34 -9.22
N SER A 123 -5.48 17.22 -8.94
CA SER A 123 -4.12 17.12 -9.45
C SER A 123 -3.15 16.93 -8.28
N ILE A 124 -2.59 15.74 -8.16
CA ILE A 124 -1.49 15.44 -7.25
C ILE A 124 -0.17 15.59 -8.03
N PRO A 125 0.83 16.29 -7.51
CA PRO A 125 2.11 16.40 -8.19
C PRO A 125 2.73 15.05 -8.52
N GLY A 126 3.20 14.88 -9.75
CA GLY A 126 3.82 13.65 -10.24
C GLY A 126 2.87 12.62 -10.84
N VAL A 127 1.55 12.81 -10.75
CA VAL A 127 0.56 11.93 -11.41
C VAL A 127 -0.41 12.73 -12.27
N PRO A 128 -1.02 12.12 -13.31
CA PRO A 128 -2.04 12.79 -14.11
C PRO A 128 -3.24 13.21 -13.26
N THR A 129 -3.93 14.26 -13.70
CA THR A 129 -5.22 14.66 -13.10
C THR A 129 -6.20 13.52 -13.13
N MET A 130 -6.90 13.30 -12.04
CA MET A 130 -7.94 12.30 -11.85
C MET A 130 -9.16 12.97 -11.22
N TYR A 131 -10.35 12.39 -11.37
CA TYR A 131 -11.49 12.82 -10.56
C TYR A 131 -11.33 12.35 -9.10
N ASP A 132 -11.91 13.08 -8.17
CA ASP A 132 -11.87 12.77 -6.74
C ASP A 132 -12.38 11.35 -6.42
N TYR A 133 -13.40 10.87 -7.14
CA TYR A 133 -13.96 9.54 -6.99
C TYR A 133 -13.05 8.40 -7.51
N GLU A 134 -12.07 8.70 -8.36
CA GLU A 134 -11.14 7.68 -8.87
C GLU A 134 -10.16 7.18 -7.79
N TYR A 135 -10.03 7.92 -6.70
CA TYR A 135 -9.30 7.47 -5.51
C TYR A 135 -10.08 6.45 -4.66
N TYR A 136 -11.34 6.15 -5.04
CA TYR A 136 -12.23 5.18 -4.40
C TYR A 136 -12.88 4.27 -5.45
N PRO A 137 -12.06 3.51 -6.21
CA PRO A 137 -12.53 2.75 -7.37
C PRO A 137 -13.36 1.51 -7.02
N GLN A 138 -13.42 1.15 -5.74
CA GLN A 138 -14.18 -0.01 -5.28
C GLN A 138 -15.16 0.38 -4.17
N GLU A 139 -16.30 -0.29 -4.13
CA GLU A 139 -17.15 -0.26 -2.94
C GLU A 139 -16.44 -0.99 -1.80
N ALA A 140 -16.32 -0.36 -0.65
CA ALA A 140 -15.63 -0.90 0.50
C ALA A 140 -16.55 -0.94 1.72
N ALA A 141 -16.43 -2.00 2.52
CA ALA A 141 -17.19 -2.15 3.76
C ALA A 141 -16.76 -1.14 4.86
N ILE A 142 -15.56 -0.56 4.75
CA ILE A 142 -15.02 0.40 5.71
C ILE A 142 -14.66 1.68 4.94
N SER A 143 -15.18 2.82 5.41
CA SER A 143 -14.84 4.11 4.82
C SER A 143 -13.37 4.45 5.07
N ALA A 144 -12.62 4.73 4.02
CA ALA A 144 -11.24 5.20 4.10
C ALA A 144 -11.11 6.57 4.79
N SER A 145 -12.20 7.34 4.85
CA SER A 145 -12.23 8.69 5.45
C SER A 145 -11.88 8.70 6.95
N ILE A 146 -12.10 7.62 7.67
CA ILE A 146 -11.68 7.48 9.08
C ILE A 146 -10.17 7.63 9.21
N PHE A 147 -9.43 6.97 8.31
CA PHE A 147 -7.96 7.03 8.32
C PHE A 147 -7.45 8.42 7.90
N GLU A 148 -8.17 9.10 7.02
CA GLU A 148 -7.82 10.46 6.59
C GLU A 148 -7.86 11.46 7.75
N GLU A 149 -8.90 11.45 8.56
CA GLU A 149 -9.02 12.37 9.69
C GLU A 149 -8.00 12.06 10.80
N ILE A 150 -7.79 10.78 11.10
CA ILE A 150 -6.75 10.37 12.06
C ILE A 150 -5.37 10.82 11.56
N GLY A 151 -5.07 10.66 10.28
CA GLY A 151 -3.80 11.07 9.69
C GLY A 151 -3.56 12.57 9.73
N LYS A 152 -4.58 13.40 9.51
CA LYS A 152 -4.47 14.86 9.61
C LYS A 152 -4.14 15.32 11.03
N ILE A 153 -4.82 14.77 12.02
CA ILE A 153 -4.57 15.07 13.44
C ILE A 153 -3.16 14.61 13.81
N TYR A 154 -2.80 13.41 13.41
CA TYR A 154 -1.51 12.81 13.64
C TYR A 154 -0.36 13.66 13.10
N LEU A 155 -0.40 14.04 11.81
CA LEU A 155 0.64 14.86 11.19
C LEU A 155 0.79 16.24 11.81
N SER A 156 -0.29 16.86 12.27
CA SER A 156 -0.25 18.18 12.88
C SER A 156 0.48 18.22 14.23
N GLN A 157 0.75 17.07 14.84
CA GLN A 157 1.35 16.97 16.17
C GLN A 157 2.84 16.59 16.17
N LEU A 158 3.41 16.31 15.00
CA LEU A 158 4.75 15.76 14.85
C LEU A 158 5.67 16.77 14.17
N GLU A 159 6.96 16.67 14.49
CA GLU A 159 7.98 17.64 14.06
C GLU A 159 8.54 17.33 12.66
N GLY A 160 8.25 16.18 12.14
CA GLY A 160 8.72 15.72 10.83
C GLY A 160 8.16 14.37 10.49
N ALA A 161 8.52 13.84 9.33
CA ALA A 161 8.02 12.56 8.85
C ALA A 161 9.08 11.75 8.09
N PHE A 162 9.18 10.48 8.44
CA PHE A 162 9.75 9.47 7.56
C PHE A 162 8.74 9.10 6.49
N PHE A 163 9.19 9.07 5.24
CA PHE A 163 8.45 8.52 4.13
C PHE A 163 9.19 7.29 3.61
N VAL A 164 8.52 6.15 3.61
CA VAL A 164 9.08 4.91 3.08
C VAL A 164 9.00 4.94 1.55
N THR A 165 9.64 5.92 0.94
CA THR A 165 9.66 6.18 -0.50
C THR A 165 11.02 6.75 -0.92
N THR A 166 11.19 7.05 -2.20
CA THR A 166 12.45 7.55 -2.77
C THR A 166 12.19 8.43 -4.00
N SER A 167 13.09 9.38 -4.25
CA SER A 167 13.00 10.33 -5.36
C SER A 167 12.82 9.68 -6.75
N PRO A 168 13.50 8.59 -7.11
CA PRO A 168 13.24 7.92 -8.39
C PRO A 168 11.80 7.43 -8.58
N TYR A 169 11.06 7.20 -7.50
CA TYR A 169 9.66 6.80 -7.55
C TYR A 169 8.72 7.99 -7.71
N GLU A 170 8.90 9.07 -6.91
CA GLU A 170 7.94 10.17 -6.83
C GLU A 170 8.56 11.52 -6.44
N GLN A 171 9.55 12.00 -7.19
CA GLN A 171 10.27 13.26 -6.90
C GLN A 171 9.34 14.45 -6.68
N ASP A 172 8.37 14.66 -7.59
CA ASP A 172 7.49 15.85 -7.55
C ASP A 172 6.60 15.84 -6.28
N ALA A 173 6.13 14.67 -5.86
CA ALA A 173 5.36 14.53 -4.64
C ALA A 173 6.23 14.77 -3.40
N LEU A 174 7.47 14.28 -3.38
CA LEU A 174 8.42 14.55 -2.29
C LEU A 174 8.75 16.04 -2.18
N ASP A 175 8.93 16.74 -3.29
CA ASP A 175 9.18 18.19 -3.28
C ASP A 175 7.97 18.96 -2.73
N THR A 176 6.76 18.52 -3.07
CA THR A 176 5.52 19.09 -2.54
C THR A 176 5.35 18.85 -1.04
N VAL A 177 5.66 17.66 -0.56
CA VAL A 177 5.63 17.36 0.89
C VAL A 177 6.68 18.18 1.65
N ARG A 178 7.86 18.42 1.07
CA ARG A 178 8.88 19.32 1.65
C ARG A 178 8.36 20.75 1.78
N GLN A 179 7.62 21.23 0.79
CA GLN A 179 6.97 22.56 0.86
C GLN A 179 5.88 22.60 1.94
N TRP A 180 5.10 21.52 2.07
CA TRP A 180 4.00 21.44 3.04
C TRP A 180 4.48 21.30 4.48
N LEU A 181 5.40 20.38 4.77
CA LEU A 181 5.82 20.02 6.13
C LEU A 181 7.20 20.62 6.52
N GLY A 182 7.86 21.32 5.61
CA GLY A 182 9.19 21.90 5.82
C GLY A 182 10.34 20.96 5.43
N GLU A 183 11.27 21.48 4.65
CA GLU A 183 12.33 20.68 4.01
C GLU A 183 13.21 19.91 5.01
N GLY A 184 13.55 20.54 6.14
CA GLY A 184 14.40 19.93 7.19
C GLY A 184 13.76 18.80 7.96
N ASN A 185 12.45 18.57 7.76
CA ASN A 185 11.62 17.66 8.55
C ASN A 185 11.17 16.42 7.77
N ILE A 186 11.55 16.29 6.49
CA ILE A 186 11.16 15.17 5.64
C ILE A 186 12.34 14.23 5.43
N TYR A 187 12.08 12.95 5.67
CA TYR A 187 13.08 11.89 5.65
C TYR A 187 12.63 10.76 4.72
N PRO A 188 12.89 10.85 3.38
CA PRO A 188 12.66 9.73 2.47
C PRO A 188 13.70 8.63 2.75
N ILE A 189 13.21 7.44 3.12
CA ILE A 189 14.03 6.29 3.54
C ILE A 189 13.61 4.97 2.88
N GLY A 190 12.90 5.03 1.78
CA GLY A 190 12.45 3.83 1.07
C GLY A 190 13.48 3.25 0.10
N PRO A 191 13.25 2.02 -0.34
CA PRO A 191 12.40 1.01 0.30
C PRO A 191 13.11 0.36 1.51
N LEU A 192 12.34 -0.17 2.46
CA LEU A 192 12.91 -0.81 3.65
C LEU A 192 13.16 -2.31 3.45
N SER A 193 12.34 -2.96 2.65
CA SER A 193 12.42 -4.41 2.40
C SER A 193 13.54 -4.81 1.42
N TRP A 194 14.50 -3.91 1.18
CA TRP A 194 15.56 -4.15 0.19
C TRP A 194 16.62 -5.09 0.74
N ARG A 195 16.62 -6.33 0.29
CA ARG A 195 17.68 -7.30 0.62
C ARG A 195 18.83 -7.16 -0.39
N LYS A 196 20.06 -7.01 0.12
CA LYS A 196 21.28 -7.03 -0.73
C LYS A 196 21.68 -8.44 -1.13
N ASP A 197 21.30 -9.44 -0.33
CA ASP A 197 21.64 -10.83 -0.55
C ASP A 197 20.43 -11.54 -1.15
N GLU A 198 20.63 -12.23 -2.27
CA GLU A 198 19.65 -13.10 -2.95
C GLU A 198 19.31 -14.38 -2.14
N THR A 199 19.37 -14.28 -0.82
CA THR A 199 18.97 -15.39 0.05
C THR A 199 17.46 -15.53 0.03
N ALA A 200 17.00 -16.77 -0.09
CA ALA A 200 15.57 -17.08 0.02
C ALA A 200 14.96 -16.44 1.28
N PRO A 201 13.73 -15.89 1.20
CA PRO A 201 13.06 -15.35 2.36
C PRO A 201 12.97 -16.41 3.46
N GLU A 202 13.13 -15.97 4.73
CA GLU A 202 12.88 -16.86 5.86
C GLU A 202 11.42 -17.33 5.82
N VAL A 203 11.24 -18.65 5.68
CA VAL A 203 9.91 -19.26 5.71
C VAL A 203 9.43 -19.28 7.15
N ALA A 204 8.29 -18.64 7.44
CA ALA A 204 7.69 -18.68 8.76
C ALA A 204 7.32 -20.15 9.12
N ALA A 205 7.48 -20.51 10.38
CA ALA A 205 7.14 -21.85 10.84
C ALA A 205 5.64 -22.12 10.60
N GLY A 206 5.33 -23.13 9.78
CA GLY A 206 3.97 -23.49 9.35
C GLY A 206 3.69 -23.23 7.86
N ASP A 207 4.47 -22.40 7.18
CA ASP A 207 4.28 -22.06 5.76
C ASP A 207 5.10 -22.96 4.81
N GLU A 208 5.87 -23.91 5.34
CA GLU A 208 6.77 -24.76 4.53
C GLU A 208 6.01 -25.58 3.49
N ALA A 209 4.87 -26.18 3.86
CA ALA A 209 4.06 -26.98 2.95
C ALA A 209 3.48 -26.13 1.80
N LEU A 210 3.04 -24.91 2.08
CA LEU A 210 2.52 -23.99 1.07
C LEU A 210 3.64 -23.49 0.15
N THR A 211 4.81 -23.25 0.71
CA THR A 211 6.00 -22.85 -0.05
C THR A 211 6.43 -23.96 -1.03
N ILE A 212 6.49 -25.22 -0.57
CA ILE A 212 6.79 -26.37 -1.41
C ILE A 212 5.75 -26.54 -2.52
N ALA A 213 4.46 -26.44 -2.18
CA ALA A 213 3.38 -26.58 -3.16
C ALA A 213 3.45 -25.48 -4.24
N ALA A 214 3.63 -24.21 -3.83
CA ALA A 214 3.75 -23.08 -4.75
C ALA A 214 4.97 -23.23 -5.66
N THR A 215 6.13 -23.57 -5.10
CA THR A 215 7.37 -23.75 -5.87
C THR A 215 7.23 -24.91 -6.86
N THR A 216 6.67 -26.04 -6.45
CA THR A 216 6.43 -27.20 -7.32
C THR A 216 5.52 -26.84 -8.50
N PHE A 217 4.45 -26.07 -8.24
CA PHE A 217 3.58 -25.58 -9.32
C PHE A 217 4.33 -24.64 -10.27
N LEU A 218 5.09 -23.70 -9.73
CA LEU A 218 5.85 -22.72 -10.51
C LEU A 218 6.93 -23.38 -11.37
N ASP A 219 7.65 -24.39 -10.85
CA ASP A 219 8.62 -25.19 -11.61
C ASP A 219 7.96 -25.88 -12.79
N LYS A 220 6.81 -26.53 -12.56
CA LYS A 220 6.02 -27.17 -13.62
C LYS A 220 5.58 -26.16 -14.68
N MET A 221 5.14 -24.96 -14.27
CA MET A 221 4.74 -23.90 -15.22
C MET A 221 5.95 -23.39 -16.00
N LYS A 222 7.11 -23.24 -15.36
CA LYS A 222 8.35 -22.88 -16.04
C LYS A 222 8.73 -23.89 -17.13
N GLU A 223 8.63 -25.18 -16.84
CA GLU A 223 8.92 -26.24 -17.81
C GLU A 223 7.96 -26.24 -19.00
N SER A 224 6.66 -26.02 -18.77
CA SER A 224 5.63 -26.14 -19.80
C SER A 224 5.31 -24.82 -20.52
N HIS A 225 5.46 -23.66 -19.89
CA HIS A 225 5.08 -22.36 -20.43
C HIS A 225 6.27 -21.38 -20.51
N GLY A 226 7.40 -21.71 -19.92
CA GLY A 226 8.60 -20.85 -19.91
C GLY A 226 8.69 -19.90 -18.74
N GLU A 227 9.76 -19.14 -18.72
CA GLU A 227 9.97 -18.08 -17.72
C GLU A 227 8.97 -16.94 -17.90
N LYS A 228 8.64 -16.28 -16.78
CA LYS A 228 7.76 -15.09 -16.75
C LYS A 228 6.36 -15.33 -17.34
N SER A 229 5.89 -16.60 -17.31
CA SER A 229 4.61 -17.02 -17.89
C SER A 229 3.43 -16.95 -16.91
N VAL A 230 3.69 -17.01 -15.61
CA VAL A 230 2.66 -17.09 -14.56
C VAL A 230 2.20 -15.71 -14.14
N VAL A 231 0.86 -15.53 -14.00
CA VAL A 231 0.23 -14.39 -13.35
C VAL A 231 -0.08 -14.77 -11.90
N PHE A 232 0.52 -14.05 -10.96
CA PHE A 232 0.16 -14.14 -9.55
C PHE A 232 -0.92 -13.11 -9.23
N ILE A 233 -1.98 -13.49 -8.53
CA ILE A 233 -3.11 -12.63 -8.15
C ILE A 233 -3.23 -12.62 -6.63
N SER A 234 -3.13 -11.44 -6.00
CA SER A 234 -3.36 -11.26 -4.57
C SER A 234 -3.78 -9.82 -4.26
N PHE A 235 -4.83 -9.69 -3.45
CA PHE A 235 -5.38 -8.39 -3.01
C PHE A 235 -4.91 -7.98 -1.60
N GLY A 236 -3.86 -8.63 -1.09
CA GLY A 236 -3.36 -8.41 0.27
C GLY A 236 -4.30 -9.00 1.33
N THR A 237 -4.07 -8.62 2.59
CA THR A 237 -4.72 -9.23 3.75
C THR A 237 -5.99 -8.53 4.21
N VAL A 238 -6.30 -7.33 3.70
CA VAL A 238 -7.41 -6.50 4.17
C VAL A 238 -8.53 -6.38 3.14
N PHE A 239 -8.19 -6.21 1.87
CA PHE A 239 -9.17 -5.92 0.82
C PHE A 239 -9.69 -7.19 0.15
N TRP A 240 -10.98 -7.16 -0.18
CA TRP A 240 -11.65 -8.21 -0.95
C TRP A 240 -12.70 -7.57 -1.87
N PRO A 241 -12.76 -7.92 -3.16
CA PRO A 241 -13.76 -7.39 -4.09
C PRO A 241 -15.19 -7.74 -3.69
N VAL A 242 -16.07 -6.75 -3.71
CA VAL A 242 -17.50 -6.96 -3.41
C VAL A 242 -18.20 -7.72 -4.56
N GLU A 243 -17.82 -7.42 -5.80
CA GLU A 243 -18.30 -8.10 -7.02
C GLU A 243 -17.30 -9.21 -7.41
N GLU A 244 -17.43 -10.37 -6.73
CA GLU A 244 -16.51 -11.49 -6.90
C GLU A 244 -16.54 -12.13 -8.30
N ASP A 245 -17.67 -12.04 -9.00
CA ASP A 245 -17.84 -12.50 -10.37
C ASP A 245 -16.82 -11.86 -11.35
N LYS A 246 -16.37 -10.66 -11.09
CA LYS A 246 -15.29 -10.02 -11.84
C LYS A 246 -13.93 -10.71 -11.64
N ILE A 247 -13.68 -11.24 -10.44
CA ILE A 247 -12.44 -12.02 -10.17
C ILE A 247 -12.47 -13.31 -10.97
N TRP A 248 -13.58 -14.05 -10.88
CA TRP A 248 -13.72 -15.32 -11.56
C TRP A 248 -13.64 -15.15 -13.08
N ALA A 249 -14.29 -14.11 -13.60
CA ALA A 249 -14.23 -13.76 -15.02
C ALA A 249 -12.79 -13.46 -15.48
N ALA A 250 -12.00 -12.75 -14.65
CA ALA A 250 -10.61 -12.46 -14.96
C ALA A 250 -9.75 -13.72 -14.97
N ILE A 251 -9.90 -14.59 -13.95
CA ILE A 251 -9.16 -15.85 -13.87
C ILE A 251 -9.50 -16.78 -15.05
N GLU A 252 -10.79 -16.96 -15.33
CA GLU A 252 -11.25 -17.76 -16.48
C GLU A 252 -10.63 -17.28 -17.79
N GLU A 253 -10.60 -15.96 -18.01
CA GLU A 253 -10.09 -15.40 -19.25
C GLU A 253 -8.57 -15.62 -19.39
N PHE A 254 -7.79 -15.54 -18.30
CA PHE A 254 -6.38 -15.92 -18.32
C PHE A 254 -6.21 -17.40 -18.71
N LEU A 255 -6.97 -18.30 -18.09
CA LEU A 255 -6.86 -19.75 -18.35
C LEU A 255 -7.28 -20.12 -19.77
N VAL A 256 -8.36 -19.53 -20.30
CA VAL A 256 -8.80 -19.72 -21.70
C VAL A 256 -7.70 -19.28 -22.69
N ASN A 257 -6.94 -18.25 -22.34
CA ASN A 257 -5.81 -17.78 -23.15
C ASN A 257 -4.48 -18.48 -22.84
N ASN A 258 -4.53 -19.63 -22.16
CA ASN A 258 -3.38 -20.46 -21.79
C ASN A 258 -2.31 -19.67 -21.00
N VAL A 259 -2.74 -18.87 -20.02
CA VAL A 259 -1.88 -18.16 -19.09
C VAL A 259 -2.02 -18.78 -17.71
N PRO A 260 -0.96 -19.36 -17.14
CA PRO A 260 -1.00 -19.94 -15.79
C PRO A 260 -1.28 -18.91 -14.71
N VAL A 261 -2.07 -19.32 -13.71
CA VAL A 261 -2.50 -18.43 -12.61
C VAL A 261 -2.24 -19.04 -11.25
N ILE A 262 -1.67 -18.26 -10.32
CA ILE A 262 -1.75 -18.51 -8.89
C ILE A 262 -2.67 -17.46 -8.29
N PHE A 263 -3.71 -17.87 -7.57
CA PHE A 263 -4.64 -16.99 -6.89
C PHE A 263 -4.58 -17.16 -5.38
N ALA A 264 -4.25 -16.07 -4.65
CA ALA A 264 -4.21 -16.03 -3.20
C ALA A 264 -5.30 -15.12 -2.63
N HIS A 265 -5.98 -15.60 -1.59
CA HIS A 265 -7.12 -14.89 -1.00
C HIS A 265 -7.11 -14.90 0.54
N PRO A 266 -6.09 -14.30 1.18
CA PRO A 266 -5.93 -14.34 2.63
C PRO A 266 -6.91 -13.44 3.41
N SER A 267 -7.69 -12.58 2.73
CA SER A 267 -8.58 -11.62 3.39
C SER A 267 -9.63 -12.30 4.27
N PRO A 268 -9.82 -11.86 5.53
CA PRO A 268 -10.88 -12.34 6.40
C PRO A 268 -12.28 -11.84 5.97
N PHE A 269 -12.35 -10.84 5.09
CA PHE A 269 -13.62 -10.26 4.58
C PHE A 269 -14.17 -10.99 3.36
N LYS A 270 -13.43 -11.97 2.84
CA LYS A 270 -13.93 -12.79 1.73
C LYS A 270 -15.15 -13.60 2.14
N LYS A 271 -16.08 -13.78 1.21
CA LYS A 271 -17.11 -14.79 1.35
C LYS A 271 -16.51 -16.19 1.20
N PRO A 272 -17.13 -17.25 1.75
CA PRO A 272 -16.72 -18.61 1.45
C PRO A 272 -16.76 -18.86 -0.05
N ILE A 273 -15.64 -19.25 -0.64
CA ILE A 273 -15.58 -19.61 -2.06
C ILE A 273 -16.39 -20.87 -2.28
N SER A 274 -17.30 -20.87 -3.25
CA SER A 274 -18.17 -22.00 -3.53
C SER A 274 -17.39 -23.19 -4.14
N GLY A 275 -17.93 -24.38 -4.01
CA GLY A 275 -17.37 -25.56 -4.64
C GLY A 275 -17.34 -25.49 -6.18
N GLU A 276 -18.21 -24.66 -6.79
CA GLU A 276 -18.24 -24.41 -8.22
C GLU A 276 -17.11 -23.50 -8.66
N GLU A 277 -16.87 -22.42 -7.95
CA GLU A 277 -15.74 -21.52 -8.19
C GLU A 277 -14.38 -22.25 -8.02
N LEU A 278 -14.25 -23.11 -7.00
CA LEU A 278 -13.06 -23.93 -6.80
C LEU A 278 -12.83 -24.98 -7.91
N ARG A 279 -13.83 -25.29 -8.75
CA ARG A 279 -13.64 -26.19 -9.90
C ARG A 279 -12.64 -25.64 -10.90
N ILE A 280 -12.59 -24.32 -11.10
CA ILE A 280 -11.64 -23.66 -12.00
C ILE A 280 -10.22 -24.13 -11.68
N PHE A 281 -9.87 -24.24 -10.40
CA PHE A 281 -8.51 -24.65 -9.97
C PHE A 281 -8.33 -26.16 -9.96
N ARG A 282 -9.38 -26.94 -9.70
CA ARG A 282 -9.31 -28.41 -9.72
C ARG A 282 -9.22 -28.99 -11.12
N ASP A 283 -9.92 -28.36 -12.07
CA ASP A 283 -10.07 -28.88 -13.42
C ASP A 283 -8.97 -28.33 -14.36
N SER A 284 -8.21 -27.31 -13.94
CA SER A 284 -7.15 -26.71 -14.72
C SER A 284 -5.74 -27.05 -14.17
N PRO A 285 -4.88 -27.72 -14.97
CA PRO A 285 -3.52 -28.02 -14.54
C PRO A 285 -2.59 -26.81 -14.49
N ILE A 286 -3.06 -25.65 -14.97
CA ILE A 286 -2.32 -24.38 -15.01
C ILE A 286 -2.90 -23.34 -14.04
N ALA A 287 -3.76 -23.76 -13.11
CA ALA A 287 -4.34 -22.91 -12.08
C ALA A 287 -4.01 -23.46 -10.68
N MET A 288 -3.67 -22.57 -9.75
CA MET A 288 -3.42 -22.89 -8.35
C MET A 288 -4.14 -21.90 -7.46
N GLU A 289 -4.86 -22.41 -6.45
CA GLU A 289 -5.52 -21.60 -5.41
C GLU A 289 -4.79 -21.78 -4.09
N LEU A 290 -4.63 -20.67 -3.34
CA LEU A 290 -4.00 -20.62 -2.02
C LEU A 290 -4.83 -19.74 -1.08
N GLN A 291 -5.15 -20.24 0.11
CA GLN A 291 -5.75 -19.42 1.15
C GLN A 291 -4.76 -18.38 1.69
N TRP A 292 -3.50 -18.77 1.77
CA TRP A 292 -2.37 -17.92 2.13
C TRP A 292 -1.22 -18.23 1.18
N ALA A 293 -0.55 -17.20 0.67
CA ALA A 293 0.55 -17.36 -0.26
C ALA A 293 1.89 -16.93 0.35
N PRO A 294 2.96 -17.70 0.14
CA PRO A 294 4.33 -17.25 0.39
C PRO A 294 4.72 -16.22 -0.69
N GLN A 295 4.20 -14.99 -0.58
CA GLN A 295 4.24 -13.97 -1.63
C GLN A 295 5.65 -13.70 -2.14
N GLU A 296 6.61 -13.52 -1.25
CA GLU A 296 8.00 -13.27 -1.64
C GLU A 296 8.59 -14.44 -2.45
N THR A 297 8.34 -15.68 -2.03
CA THR A 297 8.79 -16.88 -2.76
C THR A 297 8.20 -16.94 -4.15
N ILE A 298 6.91 -16.63 -4.28
CA ILE A 298 6.23 -16.63 -5.60
C ILE A 298 6.80 -15.52 -6.49
N LEU A 299 6.98 -14.31 -5.95
CA LEU A 299 7.52 -13.17 -6.70
C LEU A 299 8.98 -13.39 -7.11
N MET A 300 9.78 -14.06 -6.29
CA MET A 300 11.17 -14.37 -6.58
C MET A 300 11.32 -15.44 -7.68
N HIS A 301 10.31 -16.26 -7.91
CA HIS A 301 10.41 -17.41 -8.80
C HIS A 301 10.47 -17.00 -10.29
N PRO A 302 11.38 -17.57 -11.11
CA PRO A 302 11.56 -17.17 -12.51
C PRO A 302 10.32 -17.36 -13.41
N ALA A 303 9.39 -18.26 -13.04
CA ALA A 303 8.14 -18.45 -13.77
C ALA A 303 7.16 -17.28 -13.56
N THR A 304 7.25 -16.54 -12.43
CA THR A 304 6.35 -15.43 -12.14
C THR A 304 6.65 -14.24 -13.04
N GLY A 305 5.72 -13.94 -13.92
CA GLY A 305 5.87 -12.88 -14.91
C GLY A 305 5.16 -11.59 -14.55
N TRP A 306 3.99 -11.69 -13.94
CA TRP A 306 3.11 -10.56 -13.65
C TRP A 306 2.44 -10.73 -12.30
N PHE A 307 2.16 -9.61 -11.65
CA PHE A 307 1.47 -9.59 -10.38
C PHE A 307 0.21 -8.72 -10.47
N ILE A 308 -0.98 -9.35 -10.49
CA ILE A 308 -2.23 -8.61 -10.25
C ILE A 308 -2.32 -8.32 -8.77
N SER A 309 -2.20 -7.05 -8.43
CA SER A 309 -2.12 -6.56 -7.07
C SER A 309 -3.13 -5.44 -6.84
N HIS A 310 -3.62 -5.34 -5.61
CA HIS A 310 -4.39 -4.16 -5.20
C HIS A 310 -3.57 -2.86 -5.24
N GLY A 311 -2.23 -2.93 -5.32
CA GLY A 311 -1.36 -1.77 -5.40
C GLY A 311 -1.02 -1.12 -4.05
N GLY A 312 -1.27 -1.81 -2.93
CA GLY A 312 -0.82 -1.36 -1.60
C GLY A 312 0.70 -1.28 -1.55
N TRP A 313 1.23 -0.30 -0.81
CA TRP A 313 2.62 0.07 -0.89
C TRP A 313 3.60 -1.06 -0.56
N ASN A 314 3.30 -1.90 0.45
CA ASN A 314 4.18 -3.03 0.79
C ASN A 314 4.30 -4.02 -0.37
N SER A 315 3.16 -4.44 -0.95
CA SER A 315 3.17 -5.34 -2.12
C SER A 315 3.86 -4.71 -3.33
N THR A 316 3.76 -3.39 -3.49
CA THR A 316 4.44 -2.65 -4.56
C THR A 316 5.95 -2.63 -4.35
N GLN A 317 6.43 -2.43 -3.12
CA GLN A 317 7.85 -2.51 -2.79
C GLN A 317 8.41 -3.93 -3.03
N GLU A 318 7.69 -4.98 -2.59
CA GLU A 318 8.09 -6.37 -2.84
C GLU A 318 8.14 -6.68 -4.33
N ALA A 319 7.15 -6.24 -5.11
CA ALA A 319 7.15 -6.42 -6.55
C ALA A 319 8.34 -5.72 -7.22
N PHE A 320 8.75 -4.52 -6.76
CA PHE A 320 9.97 -3.86 -7.21
C PHE A 320 11.23 -4.62 -6.81
N LEU A 321 11.28 -5.17 -5.60
CA LEU A 321 12.40 -5.96 -5.13
C LEU A 321 12.69 -7.16 -6.07
N TYR A 322 11.64 -7.87 -6.45
CA TYR A 322 11.75 -9.06 -7.30
C TYR A 322 11.59 -8.77 -8.80
N ARG A 323 11.45 -7.51 -9.20
CA ARG A 323 11.31 -7.08 -10.61
C ARG A 323 10.13 -7.72 -11.33
N VAL A 324 9.02 -7.93 -10.64
CA VAL A 324 7.78 -8.47 -11.20
C VAL A 324 6.81 -7.31 -11.49
N PRO A 325 6.57 -6.93 -12.75
CA PRO A 325 5.66 -5.84 -13.09
C PRO A 325 4.24 -6.10 -12.61
N GLN A 326 3.57 -5.01 -12.18
CA GLN A 326 2.23 -5.09 -11.62
C GLN A 326 1.14 -4.77 -12.64
N ILE A 327 0.03 -5.45 -12.47
CA ILE A 327 -1.27 -5.14 -13.07
C ILE A 327 -2.14 -4.71 -11.90
N PHE A 328 -2.52 -3.44 -11.86
CA PHE A 328 -3.19 -2.85 -10.71
C PHE A 328 -4.70 -3.09 -10.74
N TRP A 329 -5.20 -3.55 -9.61
CA TRP A 329 -6.62 -3.67 -9.27
C TRP A 329 -6.87 -2.89 -7.96
N PRO A 330 -6.84 -1.54 -8.00
CA PRO A 330 -6.85 -0.73 -6.80
C PRO A 330 -8.22 -0.67 -6.10
N TYR A 331 -8.20 -0.51 -4.78
CA TYR A 331 -9.38 -0.39 -3.94
C TYR A 331 -9.54 1.00 -3.34
N ALA A 332 -8.56 1.49 -2.60
CA ALA A 332 -8.62 2.77 -1.90
C ALA A 332 -7.23 3.18 -1.38
N ALA A 333 -7.15 4.22 -0.59
CA ALA A 333 -5.96 4.73 0.10
C ALA A 333 -4.83 5.10 -0.87
N ASP A 334 -3.65 4.51 -0.71
CA ASP A 334 -2.49 4.75 -1.56
C ASP A 334 -2.55 4.03 -2.93
N GLN A 335 -3.45 3.07 -3.07
CA GLN A 335 -3.46 2.15 -4.19
C GLN A 335 -3.79 2.80 -5.55
N PRO A 336 -4.81 3.69 -5.67
CA PRO A 336 -5.07 4.40 -6.93
C PRO A 336 -3.92 5.33 -7.33
N TYR A 337 -3.25 5.95 -6.34
CA TYR A 337 -2.06 6.76 -6.60
C TYR A 337 -0.92 5.90 -7.17
N ASN A 338 -0.61 4.77 -6.53
CA ASN A 338 0.41 3.82 -6.99
C ASN A 338 0.09 3.31 -8.39
N ALA A 339 -1.17 2.95 -8.65
CA ALA A 339 -1.64 2.51 -9.95
C ALA A 339 -1.40 3.57 -11.04
N ALA A 340 -1.79 4.82 -10.79
CA ALA A 340 -1.59 5.92 -11.72
C ALA A 340 -0.10 6.23 -11.94
N LEU A 341 0.68 6.30 -10.87
CA LEU A 341 2.12 6.61 -10.96
C LEU A 341 2.88 5.55 -11.75
N VAL A 342 2.69 4.28 -11.42
CA VAL A 342 3.43 3.18 -12.06
C VAL A 342 2.95 2.95 -13.50
N SER A 343 1.63 2.94 -13.74
CA SER A 343 1.10 2.64 -15.08
C SER A 343 1.15 3.81 -16.03
N GLN A 344 0.79 5.02 -15.59
CA GLN A 344 0.63 6.15 -16.48
C GLN A 344 1.88 7.05 -16.56
N VAL A 345 2.64 7.20 -15.49
CA VAL A 345 3.84 8.06 -15.48
C VAL A 345 5.07 7.26 -15.83
N HIS A 346 5.37 6.22 -15.05
CA HIS A 346 6.54 5.38 -15.29
C HIS A 346 6.39 4.44 -16.48
N LYS A 347 5.17 4.22 -16.98
CA LYS A 347 4.87 3.22 -18.04
C LYS A 347 5.43 1.84 -17.69
N ALA A 348 5.34 1.49 -16.42
CA ALA A 348 5.98 0.31 -15.81
C ALA A 348 4.96 -0.72 -15.29
N GLY A 349 3.69 -0.57 -15.57
CA GLY A 349 2.61 -1.46 -15.18
C GLY A 349 1.35 -1.22 -15.99
N PHE A 350 0.32 -2.01 -15.71
CA PHE A 350 -1.01 -1.84 -16.27
C PHE A 350 -2.01 -1.56 -15.15
N GLU A 351 -3.09 -0.85 -15.44
CA GLU A 351 -4.21 -0.64 -14.53
C GLU A 351 -5.49 -1.13 -15.17
N LEU A 352 -6.22 -1.99 -14.45
CA LEU A 352 -7.55 -2.46 -14.86
C LEU A 352 -8.59 -1.42 -14.48
N ILE A 353 -9.52 -1.16 -15.38
CA ILE A 353 -10.57 -0.14 -15.21
C ILE A 353 -11.95 -0.74 -15.04
N ASN A 354 -12.30 -1.75 -15.83
CA ASN A 354 -13.63 -2.34 -15.80
C ASN A 354 -13.92 -3.16 -14.52
N ILE A 355 -12.87 -3.39 -13.72
CA ILE A 355 -12.97 -4.08 -12.42
C ILE A 355 -13.58 -3.19 -11.33
N ARG A 356 -13.74 -1.89 -11.56
CA ARG A 356 -14.25 -0.93 -10.58
C ARG A 356 -15.70 -1.25 -10.20
N THR A 357 -16.11 -0.91 -8.96
CA THR A 357 -17.42 -1.26 -8.39
C THR A 357 -18.05 -0.07 -7.66
N GLY A 358 -19.34 -0.20 -7.36
CA GLY A 358 -20.09 0.80 -6.61
C GLY A 358 -20.45 2.05 -7.41
N GLN A 359 -21.33 2.88 -6.84
CA GLN A 359 -21.89 4.04 -7.51
C GLN A 359 -20.84 5.07 -7.96
N HIS A 360 -19.76 5.21 -7.21
CA HIS A 360 -18.70 6.18 -7.49
C HIS A 360 -17.60 5.58 -8.37
N GLY A 361 -17.18 4.35 -8.07
CA GLY A 361 -16.13 3.66 -8.81
C GLY A 361 -16.48 3.40 -10.28
N THR A 362 -17.77 3.19 -10.59
CA THR A 362 -18.28 2.93 -11.95
C THR A 362 -18.61 4.21 -12.74
N ARG A 363 -18.07 5.36 -12.34
CA ARG A 363 -18.08 6.59 -13.15
C ARG A 363 -16.87 6.61 -14.07
N SER A 364 -17.01 7.24 -15.25
CA SER A 364 -15.92 7.33 -16.23
C SER A 364 -14.70 8.05 -15.64
N PRO A 365 -13.49 7.48 -15.79
CA PRO A 365 -12.27 8.12 -15.29
C PRO A 365 -11.92 9.37 -16.12
N TYR A 366 -11.19 10.30 -15.49
CA TYR A 366 -10.77 11.56 -16.12
C TYR A 366 -10.07 11.35 -17.46
N ARG A 367 -9.24 10.31 -17.57
CA ARG A 367 -8.53 9.97 -18.80
C ARG A 367 -9.45 9.52 -19.96
N SER A 368 -10.67 9.11 -19.65
CA SER A 368 -11.67 8.68 -20.65
C SER A 368 -12.73 9.73 -20.97
N ARG A 369 -12.70 10.91 -20.32
CA ARG A 369 -13.74 11.95 -20.43
C ARG A 369 -14.04 12.42 -21.86
N ASP A 370 -13.02 12.39 -22.73
CA ASP A 370 -13.11 12.86 -24.11
C ASP A 370 -13.34 11.72 -25.12
N LEU A 371 -13.43 10.47 -24.65
CA LEU A 371 -13.69 9.32 -25.50
C LEU A 371 -15.18 9.25 -25.91
N PRO A 372 -15.50 8.76 -27.11
CA PRO A 372 -16.86 8.46 -27.50
C PRO A 372 -17.55 7.50 -26.52
N GLU A 373 -18.86 7.58 -26.37
CA GLU A 373 -19.64 6.72 -25.46
C GLU A 373 -19.39 5.22 -25.70
N SER A 374 -19.20 4.82 -26.95
CA SER A 374 -18.89 3.43 -27.33
C SER A 374 -17.52 2.92 -26.86
N GLU A 375 -16.61 3.83 -26.47
CA GLU A 375 -15.27 3.53 -25.98
C GLU A 375 -15.13 3.76 -24.48
N GLN A 376 -16.18 4.26 -23.81
CA GLN A 376 -16.21 4.44 -22.37
C GLN A 376 -16.20 3.06 -21.65
N PRO A 377 -15.55 2.93 -20.49
CA PRO A 377 -15.63 1.72 -19.68
C PRO A 377 -17.07 1.49 -19.21
N THR A 378 -17.53 0.24 -19.27
CA THR A 378 -18.91 -0.12 -18.89
C THR A 378 -18.99 -0.87 -17.56
N PHE A 379 -17.86 -1.25 -16.99
CA PHE A 379 -17.70 -1.88 -15.67
C PHE A 379 -18.48 -3.19 -15.49
N THR A 380 -18.88 -3.82 -16.59
CA THR A 380 -19.59 -5.11 -16.58
C THR A 380 -18.60 -6.28 -16.55
N VAL A 381 -19.08 -7.47 -16.19
CA VAL A 381 -18.29 -8.71 -16.24
C VAL A 381 -17.75 -8.97 -17.66
N ASP A 382 -18.58 -8.72 -18.69
CA ASP A 382 -18.15 -8.88 -20.09
C ASP A 382 -17.06 -7.88 -20.47
N ALA A 383 -17.13 -6.66 -19.93
CA ALA A 383 -16.08 -5.66 -20.14
C ALA A 383 -14.77 -6.08 -19.44
N VAL A 384 -14.84 -6.69 -18.27
CA VAL A 384 -13.66 -7.29 -17.61
C VAL A 384 -13.06 -8.39 -18.46
N LYS A 385 -13.87 -9.33 -18.97
CA LYS A 385 -13.39 -10.40 -19.87
C LYS A 385 -12.71 -9.83 -21.11
N LYS A 386 -13.28 -8.80 -21.71
CA LYS A 386 -12.69 -8.11 -22.87
C LYS A 386 -11.36 -7.46 -22.48
N GLU A 387 -11.32 -6.71 -21.38
CA GLU A 387 -10.11 -6.02 -20.89
C GLU A 387 -8.96 -7.01 -20.60
N ILE A 388 -9.25 -8.14 -19.94
CA ILE A 388 -8.25 -9.18 -19.67
C ILE A 388 -7.74 -9.83 -20.97
N ARG A 389 -8.62 -10.09 -21.95
CA ARG A 389 -8.23 -10.64 -23.22
C ARG A 389 -7.29 -9.72 -23.99
N GLU A 390 -7.59 -8.43 -24.03
CA GLU A 390 -6.75 -7.39 -24.62
C GLU A 390 -5.42 -7.27 -23.84
N LEU A 391 -5.49 -7.34 -22.51
CA LEU A 391 -4.31 -7.33 -21.65
C LEU A 391 -3.40 -8.53 -21.98
N VAL A 392 -3.92 -9.74 -22.09
CA VAL A 392 -3.10 -10.93 -22.42
C VAL A 392 -2.32 -10.74 -23.72
N VAL A 393 -2.93 -10.12 -24.73
CA VAL A 393 -2.23 -9.79 -25.99
C VAL A 393 -1.06 -8.83 -25.70
N LYS A 394 -1.29 -7.79 -24.91
CA LYS A 394 -0.25 -6.82 -24.50
C LYS A 394 0.87 -7.47 -23.72
N LEU A 395 0.54 -8.33 -22.74
CA LEU A 395 1.53 -9.02 -21.90
C LEU A 395 2.50 -9.88 -22.72
N LYS A 396 2.01 -10.48 -23.82
CA LYS A 396 2.79 -11.34 -24.73
C LYS A 396 3.50 -10.56 -25.85
N GLY A 397 3.16 -9.29 -26.05
CA GLY A 397 3.66 -8.45 -27.13
C GLY A 397 4.71 -7.43 -26.70
N ASP A 398 5.05 -6.53 -27.63
CA ASP A 398 6.07 -5.49 -27.46
C ASP A 398 5.72 -4.52 -26.32
N GLU A 399 4.44 -4.26 -26.09
CA GLU A 399 4.00 -3.39 -24.99
C GLU A 399 4.37 -3.99 -23.63
N GLY A 400 4.14 -5.29 -23.43
CA GLY A 400 4.53 -5.99 -22.21
C GLY A 400 6.05 -6.03 -22.00
N LEU A 401 6.82 -6.18 -23.07
CA LEU A 401 8.29 -6.11 -23.01
C LEU A 401 8.76 -4.69 -22.62
N ALA A 402 8.14 -3.66 -23.17
CA ALA A 402 8.45 -2.26 -22.84
C ALA A 402 8.11 -1.94 -21.37
N VAL A 403 6.95 -2.35 -20.90
CA VAL A 403 6.52 -2.19 -19.50
C VAL A 403 7.51 -2.88 -18.56
N ARG A 404 7.89 -4.11 -18.83
CA ARG A 404 8.86 -4.86 -18.04
C ARG A 404 10.20 -4.13 -17.97
N LYS A 405 10.74 -3.69 -19.10
CA LYS A 405 12.00 -2.93 -19.15
C LYS A 405 11.93 -1.64 -18.32
N ASN A 406 10.81 -0.93 -18.38
CA ASN A 406 10.60 0.27 -17.57
C ASN A 406 10.55 -0.09 -16.08
N TYR A 407 9.87 -1.18 -15.72
CA TYR A 407 9.75 -1.66 -14.34
C TYR A 407 11.11 -2.07 -13.76
N GLU A 408 11.89 -2.82 -14.52
CA GLU A 408 13.25 -3.23 -14.14
C GLU A 408 14.17 -2.01 -13.93
N ARG A 409 14.11 -1.02 -14.84
CA ARG A 409 14.88 0.23 -14.72
C ARG A 409 14.47 1.05 -13.49
N LEU A 410 13.16 1.18 -13.25
CA LEU A 410 12.65 1.90 -12.08
C LEU A 410 13.06 1.18 -10.78
N GLY A 411 12.87 -0.13 -10.72
CA GLY A 411 13.28 -0.93 -9.57
C GLY A 411 14.80 -0.87 -9.32
N GLU A 412 15.63 -0.82 -10.36
CA GLU A 412 17.08 -0.62 -10.21
C GLU A 412 17.39 0.77 -9.63
N ALA A 413 16.72 1.82 -10.10
CA ALA A 413 16.91 3.16 -9.58
C ALA A 413 16.52 3.26 -8.08
N ILE A 414 15.39 2.66 -7.73
CA ILE A 414 14.91 2.56 -6.34
C ILE A 414 15.92 1.81 -5.46
N SER A 415 16.52 0.72 -5.96
CA SER A 415 17.46 -0.12 -5.18
C SER A 415 18.70 0.61 -4.71
N LYS A 416 19.13 1.63 -5.45
CA LYS A 416 20.32 2.43 -5.15
C LYS A 416 20.13 3.39 -3.96
N SER A 417 18.90 3.52 -3.46
CA SER A 417 18.58 4.45 -2.37
C SER A 417 19.37 4.19 -1.09
N TRP A 418 19.71 2.93 -0.80
CA TRP A 418 20.51 2.55 0.37
C TRP A 418 22.00 2.34 0.10
N ASP A 419 22.48 2.55 -1.10
CA ASP A 419 23.90 2.54 -1.41
C ASP A 419 24.66 3.60 -0.60
N LYS A 420 25.99 3.53 -0.58
CA LYS A 420 26.84 4.42 0.21
C LYS A 420 26.51 5.91 0.01
N ASP A 421 26.18 6.29 -1.21
CA ASP A 421 25.82 7.67 -1.60
C ASP A 421 24.32 7.85 -1.89
N GLY A 422 23.51 6.85 -1.56
CA GLY A 422 22.07 6.83 -1.85
C GLY A 422 21.26 7.78 -0.96
N GLU A 423 20.08 8.12 -1.44
CA GLU A 423 19.19 9.08 -0.78
C GLU A 423 18.76 8.63 0.62
N ALA A 424 18.28 7.40 0.76
CA ALA A 424 17.80 6.88 2.04
C ALA A 424 18.91 6.83 3.09
N ARG A 425 20.13 6.41 2.69
CA ARG A 425 21.28 6.39 3.58
C ARG A 425 21.64 7.78 4.06
N LYS A 426 21.83 8.74 3.17
CA LYS A 426 22.14 10.14 3.53
C LYS A 426 21.05 10.77 4.40
N THR A 427 19.82 10.44 4.10
CA THR A 427 18.66 10.92 4.88
C THR A 427 18.66 10.34 6.29
N MET A 428 18.94 9.05 6.44
CA MET A 428 19.05 8.41 7.75
C MET A 428 20.23 8.99 8.54
N GLU A 429 21.39 9.19 7.93
CA GLU A 429 22.55 9.81 8.58
C GLU A 429 22.23 11.24 9.07
N ARG A 430 21.51 12.03 8.27
CA ARG A 430 21.04 13.36 8.67
C ARG A 430 20.07 13.30 9.86
N PHE A 431 19.16 12.33 9.86
CA PHE A 431 18.24 12.11 10.97
C PHE A 431 18.97 11.73 12.26
N LEU A 432 19.87 10.76 12.19
CA LEU A 432 20.66 10.30 13.34
C LEU A 432 21.48 11.44 13.94
N LYS A 433 22.16 12.22 13.10
CA LYS A 433 22.92 13.39 13.53
C LYS A 433 22.05 14.48 14.19
N LYS A 434 20.79 14.62 13.78
CA LYS A 434 19.89 15.63 14.36
C LYS A 434 19.34 15.25 15.73
N TYR A 435 19.06 13.96 15.96
CA TYR A 435 18.30 13.51 17.12
C TYR A 435 19.08 12.60 18.08
N ILE A 436 20.19 12.00 17.65
CA ILE A 436 20.91 10.99 18.43
C ILE A 436 22.34 11.43 18.77
N ASP A 437 23.07 12.06 17.83
CA ASP A 437 24.43 12.58 18.03
C ASP A 437 24.41 14.00 18.63
#